data_e460bf1702fcabb4b68802ce40d7b658
#
_entry.id   e460bf1702fcabb4b68802ce40d7b658
#
_cell.length_a   1.000
_cell.length_b   1.000
_cell.length_c   1.000
_cell.angle_alpha   90.00
_cell.angle_beta   90.00
_cell.angle_gamma   90.00
#
_symmetry.space_group_name_H-M   'P 1'
#
loop_
_entity.id
_entity.type
_entity.pdbx_description
1 polymer ?
#
loop_
_entity_poly.entity_id
_entity_poly.type
_entity_poly.pdbx_seq_one_letter_code
_entity_poly.pdbx_strand_id
1 'polypeptide(L)'
;MGELFDKLANYGNSGIYPFHMPGHKRQKTVDFNPYKIDITEIEGFDNLHHAEGVLLEAQKKAEKLYGSEESHFLINGSTAGILSAVSACAKKTVLIARNCHKAVYHAALIRNLDVYYVYPEIQEEFMLNGGINPADVERSLEEHPEIEAVVITSPTYDGIVSDVKRIAEIAHAHKKPLIVDEAHGAHFGFSKYFPENSVHLGADIVIHSLHKTLPSYTQTALIHINGKLVDRQKVRMFLQMYQTSSPSYILMAGIDECIRYVEEQGTDAFDKFAERLDRIYKRAKEFRSIHLVDESVVGKNSIYDFDRSKLIFSVKKCGIAGNELQKMLLRTYNIEMEMAAGNYVLALTSLCDTDQGFHRLFYAVKGIDEQINRFQTAEGKKEGNWIEDGVTRNTIICTMNKAFESQKESMALQESEGRISGEFLYLYPPGIPMIVPGEKIDATLLKKLEGYKKKGFQFQGLRDYGGEKIEVVK
;
A
#
# COMPACT_ATOMS: atom_id res chain seq x y z
N MET A 1 -3.99 28.08 -19.71
CA MET A 1 -3.04 27.53 -18.69
C MET A 1 -2.31 26.34 -19.28
N GLY A 2 -1.41 25.67 -18.58
CA GLY A 2 -0.76 24.47 -19.12
C GLY A 2 -1.75 23.32 -19.27
N GLU A 3 -1.57 22.47 -20.29
CA GLU A 3 -2.49 21.35 -20.63
C GLU A 3 -2.76 20.41 -19.45
N LEU A 4 -1.72 20.06 -18.68
CA LEU A 4 -1.86 19.25 -17.48
C LEU A 4 -2.74 19.93 -16.41
N PHE A 5 -2.51 21.24 -16.19
CA PHE A 5 -3.29 22.01 -15.21
C PHE A 5 -4.76 22.04 -15.61
N ASP A 6 -5.06 22.32 -16.88
CA ASP A 6 -6.43 22.38 -17.40
C ASP A 6 -7.12 21.00 -17.27
N LYS A 7 -6.40 19.91 -17.55
CA LYS A 7 -6.92 18.55 -17.36
C LYS A 7 -7.24 18.24 -15.90
N LEU A 8 -6.36 18.62 -14.96
CA LEU A 8 -6.58 18.42 -13.51
C LEU A 8 -7.75 19.27 -13.00
N ALA A 9 -7.86 20.52 -13.43
CA ALA A 9 -8.97 21.41 -13.07
C ALA A 9 -10.31 20.85 -13.60
N ASN A 10 -10.35 20.39 -14.84
CA ASN A 10 -11.52 19.77 -15.43
C ASN A 10 -11.91 18.48 -14.68
N TYR A 11 -10.94 17.65 -14.33
CA TYR A 11 -11.20 16.46 -13.50
C TYR A 11 -11.73 16.86 -12.11
N GLY A 12 -11.16 17.88 -11.48
CA GLY A 12 -11.64 18.41 -10.21
C GLY A 12 -13.11 18.82 -10.21
N ASN A 13 -13.58 19.35 -11.36
CA ASN A 13 -14.95 19.84 -11.58
C ASN A 13 -15.89 18.83 -12.26
N SER A 14 -15.43 17.60 -12.56
CA SER A 14 -16.17 16.63 -13.38
C SER A 14 -17.38 15.99 -12.70
N GLY A 15 -17.57 16.17 -11.38
CA GLY A 15 -18.61 15.46 -10.62
C GLY A 15 -18.33 13.98 -10.39
N ILE A 16 -17.16 13.44 -10.84
CA ILE A 16 -16.69 12.10 -10.53
C ILE A 16 -16.39 12.02 -9.04
N TYR A 17 -16.97 11.04 -8.33
CA TYR A 17 -16.70 10.84 -6.90
C TYR A 17 -15.46 9.97 -6.71
N PRO A 18 -14.46 10.41 -5.89
CA PRO A 18 -13.16 9.76 -5.80
C PRO A 18 -13.12 8.72 -4.66
N PHE A 19 -13.39 7.45 -4.93
CA PHE A 19 -13.07 6.36 -4.02
C PHE A 19 -11.62 5.87 -4.19
N HIS A 20 -10.72 6.83 -4.45
CA HIS A 20 -9.28 6.63 -4.58
C HIS A 20 -8.51 7.64 -3.72
N MET A 21 -7.19 7.45 -3.60
CA MET A 21 -6.31 8.44 -2.96
C MET A 21 -6.33 9.79 -3.71
N PRO A 22 -6.15 10.93 -3.03
CA PRO A 22 -5.80 11.08 -1.61
C PRO A 22 -7.00 11.06 -0.67
N GLY A 23 -6.73 10.78 0.62
CA GLY A 23 -7.74 10.63 1.67
C GLY A 23 -8.55 11.86 2.00
N HIS A 24 -8.09 13.07 1.64
CA HIS A 24 -8.86 14.32 1.85
C HIS A 24 -10.13 14.41 0.97
N LYS A 25 -10.30 13.54 -0.03
CA LYS A 25 -11.51 13.45 -0.88
C LYS A 25 -11.95 14.79 -1.46
N ARG A 26 -11.01 15.68 -1.78
CA ARG A 26 -11.24 17.08 -2.24
C ARG A 26 -11.92 17.97 -1.18
N GLN A 27 -12.05 17.51 0.07
CA GLN A 27 -12.51 18.33 1.17
C GLN A 27 -11.37 19.21 1.68
N LYS A 28 -11.67 20.49 1.91
CA LYS A 28 -10.70 21.41 2.49
C LYS A 28 -10.75 21.32 4.02
N THR A 29 -9.61 21.06 4.65
CA THR A 29 -9.44 21.16 6.11
C THR A 29 -9.07 22.60 6.51
N VAL A 30 -8.39 23.31 5.61
CA VAL A 30 -7.99 24.69 5.76
C VAL A 30 -8.06 25.42 4.42
N ASP A 31 -8.40 26.70 4.42
CA ASP A 31 -8.43 27.54 3.20
C ASP A 31 -7.25 28.53 3.23
N PHE A 32 -6.30 28.35 2.32
CA PHE A 32 -5.12 29.22 2.22
C PHE A 32 -4.61 29.31 0.77
N ASN A 33 -3.85 30.37 0.48
CA ASN A 33 -3.14 30.50 -0.78
C ASN A 33 -1.76 29.87 -0.66
N PRO A 34 -1.45 28.75 -1.35
CA PRO A 34 -0.17 28.05 -1.23
C PRO A 34 1.04 28.93 -1.57
N TYR A 35 0.93 29.87 -2.50
CA TYR A 35 2.02 30.78 -2.85
C TYR A 35 2.45 31.70 -1.71
N LYS A 36 1.60 31.91 -0.68
CA LYS A 36 1.95 32.74 0.48
C LYS A 36 2.78 32.00 1.53
N ILE A 37 2.79 30.68 1.49
CA ILE A 37 3.52 29.83 2.43
C ILE A 37 4.58 28.95 1.78
N ASP A 38 4.79 29.12 0.48
CA ASP A 38 5.86 28.43 -0.27
C ASP A 38 7.18 29.15 -0.06
N ILE A 39 7.94 28.67 0.90
CA ILE A 39 9.22 29.23 1.32
C ILE A 39 10.30 28.12 1.32
N THR A 40 11.53 28.52 1.54
CA THR A 40 12.65 27.62 1.89
C THR A 40 13.07 27.85 3.35
N GLU A 41 14.22 27.34 3.76
CA GLU A 41 14.79 27.49 5.10
C GLU A 41 15.27 28.92 5.32
N ILE A 42 14.36 29.81 5.73
CA ILE A 42 14.65 31.22 6.06
C ILE A 42 14.64 31.42 7.57
N GLU A 43 15.12 32.58 8.04
CA GLU A 43 15.14 32.92 9.45
C GLU A 43 13.74 32.80 10.09
N GLY A 44 13.66 32.11 11.22
CA GLY A 44 12.41 31.81 11.94
C GLY A 44 11.70 30.54 11.50
N PHE A 45 12.23 29.84 10.48
CA PHE A 45 11.74 28.54 10.03
C PHE A 45 12.88 27.52 10.01
N ASP A 46 12.60 26.31 10.52
CA ASP A 46 13.60 25.25 10.66
C ASP A 46 13.98 24.60 9.35
N ASN A 47 15.11 23.91 9.35
CA ASN A 47 15.45 22.92 8.33
C ASN A 47 14.89 21.55 8.70
N LEU A 48 14.18 20.89 7.78
CA LEU A 48 13.60 19.54 8.01
C LEU A 48 14.66 18.52 8.48
N HIS A 49 15.87 18.64 7.96
CA HIS A 49 16.99 17.73 8.25
C HIS A 49 17.74 18.09 9.55
N HIS A 50 17.42 19.22 10.15
CA HIS A 50 17.97 19.70 11.42
C HIS A 50 16.90 20.50 12.17
N ALA A 51 15.81 19.85 12.51
CA ALA A 51 14.67 20.48 13.18
C ALA A 51 15.02 20.86 14.62
N GLU A 52 14.89 22.13 14.97
CA GLU A 52 15.20 22.68 16.30
C GLU A 52 14.07 23.48 16.89
N GLY A 53 13.19 24.08 16.10
CA GLY A 53 12.11 24.97 16.49
C GLY A 53 10.74 24.45 16.06
N VAL A 54 10.06 25.17 15.17
CA VAL A 54 8.67 24.90 14.77
C VAL A 54 8.45 23.53 14.16
N LEU A 55 9.40 23.03 13.35
CA LEU A 55 9.31 21.69 12.77
C LEU A 55 9.54 20.60 13.82
N LEU A 56 10.47 20.82 14.76
CA LEU A 56 10.66 19.88 15.87
C LEU A 56 9.40 19.79 16.73
N GLU A 57 8.75 20.91 17.03
CA GLU A 57 7.51 20.90 17.80
C GLU A 57 6.36 20.23 17.05
N ALA A 58 6.25 20.44 15.74
CA ALA A 58 5.27 19.74 14.91
C ALA A 58 5.52 18.23 14.87
N GLN A 59 6.78 17.78 14.78
CA GLN A 59 7.14 16.36 14.87
C GLN A 59 6.83 15.76 16.25
N LYS A 60 7.03 16.51 17.34
CA LYS A 60 6.64 16.09 18.70
C LYS A 60 5.12 15.95 18.87
N LYS A 61 4.31 16.75 18.17
CA LYS A 61 2.85 16.53 18.14
C LYS A 61 2.52 15.20 17.47
N ALA A 62 3.21 14.86 16.37
CA ALA A 62 3.05 13.56 15.72
C ALA A 62 3.47 12.42 16.65
N GLU A 63 4.60 12.55 17.38
CA GLU A 63 5.03 11.59 18.40
C GLU A 63 3.94 11.35 19.44
N LYS A 64 3.40 12.42 19.98
CA LYS A 64 2.33 12.35 21.00
C LYS A 64 1.06 11.71 20.44
N LEU A 65 0.66 12.08 19.22
CA LEU A 65 -0.56 11.59 18.60
C LEU A 65 -0.51 10.08 18.34
N TYR A 66 0.62 9.59 17.84
CA TYR A 66 0.82 8.16 17.52
C TYR A 66 1.43 7.35 18.67
N GLY A 67 1.85 7.98 19.75
CA GLY A 67 2.50 7.31 20.88
C GLY A 67 3.90 6.78 20.59
N SER A 68 4.60 7.34 19.61
CA SER A 68 5.97 6.95 19.26
C SER A 68 7.02 7.69 20.09
N GLU A 69 8.23 7.11 20.19
CA GLU A 69 9.35 7.76 20.88
C GLU A 69 10.02 8.85 20.04
N GLU A 70 9.98 8.73 18.70
CA GLU A 70 10.50 9.70 17.75
C GLU A 70 9.71 9.63 16.45
N SER A 71 9.39 10.78 15.85
CA SER A 71 8.69 10.86 14.55
C SER A 71 9.35 11.88 13.64
N HIS A 72 9.43 11.57 12.34
CA HIS A 72 9.92 12.52 11.35
C HIS A 72 8.93 12.68 10.21
N PHE A 73 8.83 13.91 9.72
CA PHE A 73 8.06 14.24 8.53
C PHE A 73 8.75 13.70 7.28
N LEU A 74 7.94 13.12 6.40
CA LEU A 74 8.37 12.65 5.09
C LEU A 74 7.62 13.42 4.00
N ILE A 75 8.39 14.14 3.18
CA ILE A 75 7.83 14.92 2.06
C ILE A 75 8.16 14.30 0.70
N ASN A 76 8.88 13.19 0.70
CA ASN A 76 9.14 12.33 -0.47
C ASN A 76 8.36 11.00 -0.39
N GLY A 77 7.21 11.02 0.31
CA GLY A 77 6.33 9.86 0.49
C GLY A 77 6.91 8.81 1.45
N SER A 78 6.11 7.80 1.75
CA SER A 78 6.54 6.62 2.50
C SER A 78 7.73 5.91 1.86
N THR A 79 7.94 6.08 0.56
CA THR A 79 9.10 5.55 -0.17
C THR A 79 10.41 5.99 0.48
N ALA A 80 10.57 7.28 0.79
CA ALA A 80 11.78 7.76 1.47
C ALA A 80 11.96 7.17 2.87
N GLY A 81 10.86 7.01 3.61
CA GLY A 81 10.85 6.35 4.92
C GLY A 81 11.28 4.89 4.85
N ILE A 82 10.71 4.13 3.91
CA ILE A 82 11.06 2.71 3.69
C ILE A 82 12.52 2.56 3.29
N LEU A 83 13.00 3.36 2.32
CA LEU A 83 14.41 3.36 1.91
C LEU A 83 15.33 3.64 3.10
N SER A 84 14.98 4.63 3.93
CA SER A 84 15.78 5.02 5.10
C SER A 84 15.77 3.93 6.18
N ALA A 85 14.60 3.37 6.49
CA ALA A 85 14.44 2.33 7.48
C ALA A 85 15.26 1.07 7.15
N VAL A 86 15.09 0.53 5.95
CA VAL A 86 15.82 -0.65 5.49
C VAL A 86 17.32 -0.36 5.43
N SER A 87 17.74 0.80 4.91
CA SER A 87 19.14 1.18 4.82
C SER A 87 19.82 1.35 6.18
N ALA A 88 19.09 1.78 7.20
CA ALA A 88 19.62 1.93 8.55
C ALA A 88 19.71 0.60 9.31
N CYS A 89 18.75 -0.30 9.09
CA CYS A 89 18.61 -1.53 9.86
C CYS A 89 19.34 -2.73 9.26
N ALA A 90 19.59 -2.75 7.95
CA ALA A 90 20.28 -3.85 7.29
C ALA A 90 21.55 -3.39 6.55
N LYS A 91 22.61 -4.21 6.64
CA LYS A 91 23.89 -3.99 5.95
C LYS A 91 24.18 -5.06 4.91
N LYS A 92 23.77 -6.30 5.15
CA LYS A 92 24.03 -7.47 4.30
C LYS A 92 22.76 -8.26 3.99
N THR A 93 21.93 -8.51 5.00
CA THR A 93 20.81 -9.45 4.87
C THR A 93 19.54 -8.89 5.49
N VAL A 94 18.41 -9.16 4.84
CA VAL A 94 17.09 -8.72 5.30
C VAL A 94 16.04 -9.78 5.00
N LEU A 95 15.11 -10.00 5.95
CA LEU A 95 13.91 -10.80 5.75
C LEU A 95 12.77 -9.87 5.36
N ILE A 96 12.16 -10.08 4.20
CA ILE A 96 11.03 -9.27 3.74
C ILE A 96 9.81 -10.12 3.42
N ALA A 97 8.63 -9.58 3.69
CA ALA A 97 7.40 -10.18 3.21
C ALA A 97 7.32 -10.03 1.68
N ARG A 98 7.05 -11.14 0.97
CA ARG A 98 7.10 -11.14 -0.50
C ARG A 98 6.04 -10.23 -1.15
N ASN A 99 4.99 -9.86 -0.41
CA ASN A 99 3.97 -8.90 -0.79
C ASN A 99 4.30 -7.44 -0.43
N CYS A 100 5.54 -7.13 -0.06
CA CYS A 100 5.97 -5.75 0.18
C CYS A 100 5.90 -4.90 -1.11
N HIS A 101 5.68 -3.60 -0.90
CA HIS A 101 5.76 -2.61 -1.96
C HIS A 101 7.17 -2.56 -2.58
N LYS A 102 7.26 -2.26 -3.87
CA LYS A 102 8.54 -2.16 -4.63
C LYS A 102 9.61 -1.33 -3.93
N ALA A 103 9.25 -0.36 -3.09
CA ALA A 103 10.22 0.46 -2.35
C ALA A 103 11.13 -0.36 -1.43
N VAL A 104 10.63 -1.45 -0.84
CA VAL A 104 11.43 -2.37 -0.01
C VAL A 104 12.49 -3.08 -0.86
N TYR A 105 12.09 -3.56 -2.03
CA TYR A 105 13.00 -4.19 -3.00
C TYR A 105 14.02 -3.21 -3.56
N HIS A 106 13.61 -1.96 -3.84
CA HIS A 106 14.55 -0.91 -4.25
C HIS A 106 15.58 -0.61 -3.16
N ALA A 107 15.17 -0.59 -1.88
CA ALA A 107 16.11 -0.43 -0.78
C ALA A 107 17.11 -1.58 -0.73
N ALA A 108 16.65 -2.83 -0.86
CA ALA A 108 17.51 -4.00 -0.90
C ALA A 108 18.50 -3.97 -2.09
N LEU A 109 18.02 -3.55 -3.26
CA LEU A 109 18.86 -3.39 -4.46
C LEU A 109 19.94 -2.30 -4.26
N ILE A 110 19.54 -1.09 -3.84
CA ILE A 110 20.45 0.06 -3.63
C ILE A 110 21.52 -0.30 -2.57
N ARG A 111 21.13 -1.03 -1.53
CA ARG A 111 22.02 -1.45 -0.44
C ARG A 111 22.79 -2.73 -0.71
N ASN A 112 22.56 -3.38 -1.86
CA ASN A 112 23.13 -4.68 -2.23
C ASN A 112 22.91 -5.72 -1.13
N LEU A 113 21.65 -5.87 -0.66
CA LEU A 113 21.30 -6.83 0.38
C LEU A 113 20.94 -8.18 -0.22
N ASP A 114 21.33 -9.23 0.47
CA ASP A 114 20.78 -10.57 0.30
C ASP A 114 19.40 -10.61 0.95
N VAL A 115 18.42 -11.10 0.21
CA VAL A 115 17.01 -11.07 0.63
C VAL A 115 16.52 -12.49 0.91
N TYR A 116 15.95 -12.66 2.10
CA TYR A 116 15.13 -13.81 2.46
C TYR A 116 13.66 -13.42 2.39
N TYR A 117 12.79 -14.37 2.05
CA TYR A 117 11.36 -14.10 1.89
C TYR A 117 10.51 -14.89 2.88
N VAL A 118 9.55 -14.20 3.50
CA VAL A 118 8.35 -14.81 4.06
C VAL A 118 7.17 -14.53 3.13
N TYR A 119 6.30 -15.52 2.96
CA TYR A 119 5.21 -15.44 2.01
C TYR A 119 3.87 -15.31 2.74
N PRO A 120 2.97 -14.40 2.31
CA PRO A 120 1.62 -14.39 2.82
C PRO A 120 0.91 -15.68 2.38
N GLU A 121 0.00 -16.15 3.21
CA GLU A 121 -0.94 -17.19 2.81
C GLU A 121 -1.95 -16.60 1.81
N ILE A 122 -2.58 -17.44 1.00
CA ILE A 122 -3.62 -17.00 0.06
C ILE A 122 -5.00 -17.32 0.64
N GLN A 123 -5.82 -16.30 0.75
CA GLN A 123 -7.23 -16.45 1.10
C GLN A 123 -8.01 -16.80 -0.18
N GLU A 124 -8.34 -18.09 -0.33
CA GLU A 124 -8.85 -18.67 -1.60
C GLU A 124 -10.26 -18.19 -1.96
N GLU A 125 -11.10 -17.85 -0.98
CA GLU A 125 -12.49 -17.47 -1.25
C GLU A 125 -12.57 -16.19 -2.10
N PHE A 126 -11.70 -15.21 -1.84
CA PHE A 126 -11.66 -13.94 -2.56
C PHE A 126 -10.36 -13.71 -3.34
N MET A 127 -9.40 -14.63 -3.24
CA MET A 127 -8.07 -14.56 -3.87
C MET A 127 -7.27 -13.35 -3.37
N LEU A 128 -7.34 -13.07 -2.06
CA LEU A 128 -6.57 -12.02 -1.41
C LEU A 128 -5.24 -12.57 -0.86
N ASN A 129 -4.21 -11.73 -0.83
CA ASN A 129 -3.05 -12.04 0.00
C ASN A 129 -3.46 -11.96 1.47
N GLY A 130 -3.27 -13.04 2.20
CA GLY A 130 -3.52 -13.12 3.64
C GLY A 130 -2.43 -12.42 4.46
N GLY A 131 -2.41 -12.69 5.77
CA GLY A 131 -1.38 -12.19 6.67
C GLY A 131 -0.07 -12.97 6.54
N ILE A 132 0.98 -12.43 7.17
CA ILE A 132 2.24 -13.14 7.38
C ILE A 132 2.09 -14.01 8.63
N ASN A 133 2.41 -15.31 8.48
CA ASN A 133 2.38 -16.24 9.62
C ASN A 133 3.58 -15.99 10.53
N PRO A 134 3.38 -15.68 11.83
CA PRO A 134 4.48 -15.47 12.77
C PRO A 134 5.46 -16.67 12.87
N ALA A 135 4.95 -17.91 12.73
CA ALA A 135 5.79 -19.10 12.76
C ALA A 135 6.77 -19.19 11.56
N ASP A 136 6.38 -18.63 10.39
CA ASP A 136 7.30 -18.57 9.25
C ASP A 136 8.41 -17.55 9.46
N VAL A 137 8.12 -16.45 10.16
CA VAL A 137 9.14 -15.47 10.57
C VAL A 137 10.11 -16.11 11.57
N GLU A 138 9.59 -16.80 12.59
CA GLU A 138 10.40 -17.50 13.61
C GLU A 138 11.32 -18.51 12.96
N ARG A 139 10.80 -19.40 12.14
CA ARG A 139 11.59 -20.39 11.39
C ARG A 139 12.68 -19.74 10.53
N SER A 140 12.34 -18.65 9.81
CA SER A 140 13.32 -17.95 8.96
C SER A 140 14.47 -17.35 9.79
N LEU A 141 14.20 -16.82 10.98
CA LEU A 141 15.22 -16.26 11.86
C LEU A 141 16.06 -17.34 12.57
N GLU A 142 15.49 -18.52 12.83
CA GLU A 142 16.21 -19.68 13.35
C GLU A 142 17.15 -20.30 12.30
N GLU A 143 16.65 -20.48 11.07
CA GLU A 143 17.42 -21.06 9.96
C GLU A 143 18.48 -20.10 9.42
N HIS A 144 18.25 -18.78 9.54
CA HIS A 144 19.09 -17.71 8.99
C HIS A 144 19.40 -16.64 10.04
N PRO A 145 20.23 -16.96 11.07
CA PRO A 145 20.57 -16.03 12.14
C PRO A 145 21.33 -14.78 11.67
N GLU A 146 21.91 -14.81 10.46
CA GLU A 146 22.55 -13.67 9.80
C GLU A 146 21.56 -12.58 9.36
N ILE A 147 20.26 -12.82 9.32
CA ILE A 147 19.24 -11.80 9.04
C ILE A 147 19.38 -10.66 10.04
N GLU A 148 19.41 -9.42 9.55
CA GLU A 148 19.67 -8.22 10.36
C GLU A 148 18.41 -7.46 10.72
N ALA A 149 17.34 -7.55 9.89
CA ALA A 149 16.06 -6.90 10.13
C ALA A 149 14.92 -7.68 9.47
N VAL A 150 13.70 -7.49 9.99
CA VAL A 150 12.44 -8.01 9.43
C VAL A 150 11.63 -6.86 8.88
N VAL A 151 11.09 -7.01 7.66
CA VAL A 151 10.23 -6.00 7.01
C VAL A 151 8.94 -6.65 6.56
N ILE A 152 7.81 -6.15 7.05
CA ILE A 152 6.48 -6.59 6.62
C ILE A 152 5.63 -5.40 6.17
N THR A 153 4.60 -5.67 5.39
CA THR A 153 3.54 -4.71 5.05
C THR A 153 2.25 -5.10 5.76
N SER A 154 1.79 -4.25 6.66
CA SER A 154 0.55 -4.44 7.42
C SER A 154 -0.03 -3.06 7.78
N PRO A 155 -1.26 -2.73 7.29
CA PRO A 155 -2.08 -3.59 6.46
C PRO A 155 -1.54 -3.72 5.04
N THR A 156 -1.99 -4.77 4.34
CA THR A 156 -1.82 -4.87 2.89
C THR A 156 -2.64 -3.79 2.17
N TYR A 157 -2.45 -3.66 0.87
CA TYR A 157 -3.25 -2.74 0.05
C TYR A 157 -4.76 -3.02 0.18
N ASP A 158 -5.11 -4.30 0.34
CA ASP A 158 -6.48 -4.77 0.48
C ASP A 158 -7.03 -4.67 1.93
N GLY A 159 -6.22 -4.19 2.87
CA GLY A 159 -6.62 -4.01 4.27
C GLY A 159 -6.40 -5.22 5.17
N ILE A 160 -5.68 -6.23 4.74
CA ILE A 160 -5.35 -7.40 5.56
C ILE A 160 -4.25 -7.05 6.57
N VAL A 161 -4.48 -7.34 7.83
CA VAL A 161 -3.56 -7.07 8.95
C VAL A 161 -2.94 -8.38 9.45
N SER A 162 -1.62 -8.40 9.60
CA SER A 162 -0.86 -9.50 10.22
C SER A 162 -0.80 -9.35 11.75
N ASP A 163 -0.50 -10.42 12.47
CA ASP A 163 -0.21 -10.35 13.91
C ASP A 163 1.13 -9.67 14.17
N VAL A 164 1.14 -8.34 14.03
CA VAL A 164 2.34 -7.50 14.18
C VAL A 164 2.95 -7.68 15.58
N LYS A 165 2.12 -7.79 16.62
CA LYS A 165 2.60 -7.95 18.00
C LYS A 165 3.41 -9.23 18.15
N ARG A 166 2.88 -10.37 17.68
CA ARG A 166 3.57 -11.64 17.76
C ARG A 166 4.84 -11.65 16.91
N ILE A 167 4.81 -11.05 15.73
CA ILE A 167 6.00 -10.91 14.86
C ILE A 167 7.06 -10.04 15.54
N ALA A 168 6.69 -8.95 16.21
CA ALA A 168 7.60 -8.10 16.96
C ALA A 168 8.27 -8.88 18.11
N GLU A 169 7.48 -9.61 18.91
CA GLU A 169 8.00 -10.45 20.00
C GLU A 169 9.05 -11.46 19.50
N ILE A 170 8.79 -12.12 18.37
CA ILE A 170 9.71 -13.06 17.72
C ILE A 170 10.98 -12.35 17.25
N ALA A 171 10.84 -11.25 16.48
CA ALA A 171 11.99 -10.50 16.01
C ALA A 171 12.88 -10.01 17.16
N HIS A 172 12.29 -9.52 18.25
CA HIS A 172 13.00 -9.06 19.43
C HIS A 172 13.68 -10.18 20.21
N ALA A 173 13.08 -11.38 20.28
CA ALA A 173 13.74 -12.56 20.86
C ALA A 173 15.04 -12.90 20.13
N HIS A 174 15.08 -12.67 18.81
CA HIS A 174 16.27 -12.80 17.97
C HIS A 174 17.14 -11.53 17.90
N LYS A 175 16.79 -10.46 18.64
CA LYS A 175 17.48 -9.15 18.66
C LYS A 175 17.50 -8.49 17.28
N LYS A 176 16.43 -8.64 16.50
CA LYS A 176 16.27 -8.02 15.18
C LYS A 176 15.17 -6.96 15.24
N PRO A 177 15.37 -5.78 14.64
CA PRO A 177 14.30 -4.78 14.53
C PRO A 177 13.24 -5.24 13.56
N LEU A 178 11.96 -4.89 13.88
CA LEU A 178 10.82 -5.03 13.00
C LEU A 178 10.48 -3.69 12.36
N ILE A 179 10.47 -3.65 11.04
CA ILE A 179 10.03 -2.53 10.22
C ILE A 179 8.65 -2.87 9.65
N VAL A 180 7.65 -2.04 9.91
CA VAL A 180 6.30 -2.19 9.36
C VAL A 180 6.00 -1.07 8.37
N ASP A 181 5.82 -1.45 7.11
CA ASP A 181 5.20 -0.58 6.11
C ASP A 181 3.69 -0.55 6.38
N GLU A 182 3.26 0.41 7.19
CA GLU A 182 1.87 0.68 7.54
C GLU A 182 1.32 1.88 6.73
N ALA A 183 1.78 2.04 5.49
CA ALA A 183 1.40 3.17 4.64
C ALA A 183 -0.11 3.27 4.41
N HIS A 184 -0.86 2.17 4.48
CA HIS A 184 -2.31 2.13 4.37
C HIS A 184 -3.05 2.17 5.70
N GLY A 185 -2.34 2.26 6.83
CA GLY A 185 -2.89 2.23 8.19
C GLY A 185 -2.68 3.51 8.99
N ALA A 186 -2.43 4.66 8.35
CA ALA A 186 -2.21 5.93 9.08
C ALA A 186 -3.39 6.34 9.98
N HIS A 187 -4.56 5.77 9.80
CA HIS A 187 -5.77 5.98 10.62
C HIS A 187 -5.93 4.97 11.76
N PHE A 188 -5.06 3.99 11.88
CA PHE A 188 -5.13 2.95 12.90
C PHE A 188 -4.87 3.51 14.31
N GLY A 189 -5.53 2.90 15.31
CA GLY A 189 -5.39 3.29 16.70
C GLY A 189 -6.24 4.50 17.13
N PHE A 190 -6.84 5.26 16.21
CA PHE A 190 -7.66 6.44 16.57
C PHE A 190 -9.14 6.13 16.88
N SER A 191 -9.60 4.94 16.56
CA SER A 191 -10.93 4.44 16.93
C SER A 191 -10.88 2.92 17.06
N LYS A 192 -11.61 2.37 18.02
CA LYS A 192 -11.75 0.92 18.23
C LYS A 192 -12.41 0.18 17.04
N TYR A 193 -12.95 0.93 16.10
CA TYR A 193 -13.53 0.38 14.87
C TYR A 193 -12.48 -0.14 13.88
N PHE A 194 -11.27 0.41 13.96
CA PHE A 194 -10.16 0.08 13.10
C PHE A 194 -9.09 -0.70 13.87
N PRO A 195 -8.20 -1.42 13.17
CA PRO A 195 -7.10 -2.13 13.80
C PRO A 195 -6.21 -1.22 14.66
N GLU A 196 -5.44 -1.84 15.56
CA GLU A 196 -4.45 -1.15 16.38
C GLU A 196 -3.22 -0.76 15.55
N ASN A 197 -2.60 0.35 15.94
CA ASN A 197 -1.41 0.91 15.30
C ASN A 197 -0.15 0.08 15.62
N SER A 198 0.67 -0.19 14.63
CA SER A 198 1.91 -0.98 14.79
C SER A 198 2.94 -0.36 15.75
N VAL A 199 2.87 0.95 16.00
CA VAL A 199 3.67 1.63 17.04
C VAL A 199 3.36 1.02 18.42
N HIS A 200 2.10 0.81 18.75
CA HIS A 200 1.66 0.23 20.02
C HIS A 200 1.84 -1.29 20.09
N LEU A 201 1.98 -1.94 18.93
CA LEU A 201 2.17 -3.38 18.83
C LEU A 201 3.63 -3.82 18.89
N GLY A 202 4.56 -2.87 19.09
CA GLY A 202 5.97 -3.14 19.35
C GLY A 202 6.85 -3.11 18.10
N ALA A 203 6.40 -2.60 16.97
CA ALA A 203 7.26 -2.36 15.81
C ALA A 203 8.32 -1.30 16.13
N ASP A 204 9.57 -1.52 15.70
CA ASP A 204 10.67 -0.59 15.92
C ASP A 204 10.66 0.59 14.96
N ILE A 205 10.23 0.35 13.71
CA ILE A 205 9.98 1.42 12.73
C ILE A 205 8.62 1.18 12.09
N VAL A 206 7.80 2.24 12.07
CA VAL A 206 6.50 2.26 11.39
C VAL A 206 6.45 3.40 10.39
N ILE A 207 5.99 3.14 9.17
CA ILE A 207 5.89 4.16 8.11
C ILE A 207 4.42 4.35 7.74
N HIS A 208 3.90 5.57 7.92
CA HIS A 208 2.54 5.96 7.57
C HIS A 208 2.50 6.89 6.36
N SER A 209 1.71 6.59 5.34
CA SER A 209 1.35 7.57 4.31
C SER A 209 0.08 8.32 4.75
N LEU A 210 0.23 9.51 5.28
CA LEU A 210 -0.92 10.30 5.75
C LEU A 210 -1.95 10.53 4.64
N HIS A 211 -1.46 10.86 3.46
CA HIS A 211 -2.31 11.18 2.30
C HIS A 211 -3.19 10.02 1.82
N LYS A 212 -2.92 8.76 2.21
CA LYS A 212 -3.73 7.63 1.74
C LYS A 212 -5.06 7.54 2.48
N THR A 213 -5.07 7.71 3.78
CA THR A 213 -6.23 7.44 4.62
C THR A 213 -6.67 8.64 5.49
N LEU A 214 -5.85 9.67 5.58
CA LEU A 214 -6.09 10.89 6.34
C LEU A 214 -6.13 12.14 5.43
N PRO A 215 -6.64 13.29 5.91
CA PRO A 215 -6.76 14.52 5.12
C PRO A 215 -5.43 15.27 4.96
N SER A 216 -4.53 14.72 4.15
CA SER A 216 -3.25 15.34 3.85
C SER A 216 -2.97 15.34 2.35
N TYR A 217 -2.00 16.14 1.90
CA TYR A 217 -1.61 16.19 0.49
C TYR A 217 -0.89 14.94 0.05
N THR A 218 -1.07 14.55 -1.20
CA THR A 218 -0.29 13.46 -1.83
C THR A 218 1.20 13.67 -1.55
N GLN A 219 1.92 12.59 -1.25
CA GLN A 219 3.35 12.58 -0.93
C GLN A 219 3.68 12.79 0.56
N THR A 220 2.73 13.27 1.37
CA THR A 220 2.95 13.45 2.82
C THR A 220 2.92 12.11 3.55
N ALA A 221 3.90 11.90 4.44
CA ALA A 221 4.02 10.68 5.24
C ALA A 221 4.77 10.94 6.55
N LEU A 222 4.79 9.95 7.43
CA LEU A 222 5.55 9.93 8.68
C LEU A 222 6.37 8.65 8.78
N ILE A 223 7.50 8.74 9.45
CA ILE A 223 8.23 7.60 9.99
C ILE A 223 8.31 7.74 11.51
N HIS A 224 7.98 6.66 12.20
CA HIS A 224 8.03 6.55 13.66
C HIS A 224 9.12 5.58 14.04
N ILE A 225 9.89 5.88 15.10
CA ILE A 225 11.00 5.07 15.58
C ILE A 225 10.79 4.81 17.07
N ASN A 226 10.90 3.54 17.47
CA ASN A 226 10.70 3.09 18.83
C ASN A 226 11.80 2.13 19.26
N GLY A 227 11.90 1.89 20.55
CA GLY A 227 12.78 0.88 21.13
C GLY A 227 14.27 1.21 21.01
N LYS A 228 15.10 0.17 21.21
CA LYS A 228 16.55 0.32 21.31
C LYS A 228 17.34 -0.46 20.22
N LEU A 229 16.63 -1.19 19.35
CA LEU A 229 17.27 -2.01 18.31
C LEU A 229 17.65 -1.20 17.07
N VAL A 230 17.13 0.01 16.94
CA VAL A 230 17.35 0.90 15.79
C VAL A 230 18.37 1.99 16.14
N ASP A 231 19.37 2.15 15.30
CA ASP A 231 20.28 3.30 15.33
C ASP A 231 19.59 4.53 14.74
N ARG A 232 19.02 5.37 15.60
CA ARG A 232 18.26 6.57 15.22
C ARG A 232 19.09 7.57 14.41
N GLN A 233 20.39 7.69 14.72
CA GLN A 233 21.28 8.58 13.96
C GLN A 233 21.43 8.12 12.51
N LYS A 234 21.54 6.79 12.29
CA LYS A 234 21.55 6.27 10.93
C LYS A 234 20.24 6.50 10.19
N VAL A 235 19.09 6.32 10.86
CA VAL A 235 17.80 6.63 10.22
C VAL A 235 17.77 8.08 9.77
N ARG A 236 18.11 9.03 10.66
CA ARG A 236 18.17 10.46 10.32
C ARG A 236 19.13 10.76 9.18
N MET A 237 20.30 10.13 9.17
CA MET A 237 21.26 10.28 8.07
C MET A 237 20.68 9.82 6.72
N PHE A 238 20.00 8.67 6.69
CA PHE A 238 19.37 8.17 5.47
C PHE A 238 18.12 8.99 5.08
N LEU A 239 17.37 9.52 6.03
CA LEU A 239 16.29 10.47 5.74
C LEU A 239 16.83 11.71 5.03
N GLN A 240 17.97 12.23 5.47
CA GLN A 240 18.63 13.36 4.81
C GLN A 240 19.12 13.00 3.40
N MET A 241 19.57 11.77 3.17
CA MET A 241 20.04 11.32 1.85
C MET A 241 18.90 11.06 0.86
N TYR A 242 17.76 10.54 1.32
CA TYR A 242 16.65 10.13 0.46
C TYR A 242 15.53 11.16 0.33
N GLN A 243 15.59 12.25 1.07
CA GLN A 243 14.70 13.38 0.89
C GLN A 243 15.44 14.56 0.26
N THR A 244 14.69 15.43 -0.40
CA THR A 244 15.25 16.64 -1.05
C THR A 244 15.89 17.56 -0.02
N SER A 245 16.95 18.26 -0.42
CA SER A 245 17.58 19.31 0.38
C SER A 245 16.77 20.60 0.47
N SER A 246 15.76 20.76 -0.39
CA SER A 246 14.81 21.89 -0.38
C SER A 246 13.41 21.35 -0.12
N PRO A 247 13.07 21.03 1.15
CA PRO A 247 11.83 20.43 1.52
C PRO A 247 10.65 21.41 1.34
N SER A 248 9.55 20.93 0.77
CA SER A 248 8.35 21.74 0.55
C SER A 248 7.66 22.07 1.86
N TYR A 249 7.63 23.35 2.23
CA TYR A 249 6.88 23.83 3.41
C TYR A 249 5.37 23.66 3.25
N ILE A 250 4.85 23.69 2.03
CA ILE A 250 3.43 23.38 1.76
C ILE A 250 3.09 21.95 2.20
N LEU A 251 3.96 20.99 1.88
CA LEU A 251 3.75 19.59 2.30
C LEU A 251 3.91 19.41 3.80
N MET A 252 4.91 20.08 4.41
CA MET A 252 5.11 20.03 5.88
C MET A 252 3.93 20.66 6.63
N ALA A 253 3.43 21.82 6.16
CA ALA A 253 2.21 22.44 6.70
C ALA A 253 0.98 21.52 6.54
N GLY A 254 0.89 20.77 5.42
CA GLY A 254 -0.16 19.78 5.22
C GLY A 254 -0.07 18.58 6.17
N ILE A 255 1.14 18.18 6.59
CA ILE A 255 1.34 17.17 7.64
C ILE A 255 0.88 17.72 9.00
N ASP A 256 1.35 18.91 9.40
CA ASP A 256 1.01 19.53 10.69
C ASP A 256 -0.51 19.78 10.81
N GLU A 257 -1.14 20.27 9.74
CA GLU A 257 -2.59 20.46 9.68
C GLU A 257 -3.38 19.15 9.78
N CYS A 258 -2.88 18.09 9.16
CA CYS A 258 -3.49 16.76 9.26
C CYS A 258 -3.41 16.23 10.70
N ILE A 259 -2.27 16.40 11.38
CA ILE A 259 -2.09 16.00 12.79
C ILE A 259 -3.04 16.81 13.67
N ARG A 260 -3.10 18.14 13.49
CA ARG A 260 -4.03 19.01 14.21
C ARG A 260 -5.48 18.59 14.01
N TYR A 261 -5.88 18.30 12.76
CA TYR A 261 -7.24 17.86 12.45
C TYR A 261 -7.61 16.56 13.19
N VAL A 262 -6.70 15.57 13.19
CA VAL A 262 -6.95 14.32 13.92
C VAL A 262 -6.99 14.53 15.43
N GLU A 263 -6.12 15.38 15.99
CA GLU A 263 -6.10 15.68 17.43
C GLU A 263 -7.40 16.39 17.88
N GLU A 264 -7.88 17.39 17.11
CA GLU A 264 -9.01 18.23 17.50
C GLU A 264 -10.37 17.64 17.13
N GLN A 265 -10.46 16.96 15.98
CA GLN A 265 -11.74 16.53 15.39
C GLN A 265 -11.82 15.02 15.15
N GLY A 266 -10.72 14.29 15.37
CA GLY A 266 -10.60 12.90 15.01
C GLY A 266 -11.68 12.03 15.60
N THR A 267 -11.99 12.15 16.90
CA THR A 267 -13.00 11.32 17.57
C THR A 267 -14.34 11.36 16.85
N ASP A 268 -14.91 12.56 16.67
CA ASP A 268 -16.21 12.72 15.99
C ASP A 268 -16.16 12.31 14.52
N ALA A 269 -15.05 12.59 13.84
CA ALA A 269 -14.88 12.26 12.43
C ALA A 269 -14.77 10.73 12.21
N PHE A 270 -14.04 10.04 13.07
CA PHE A 270 -13.92 8.58 13.03
C PHE A 270 -15.22 7.86 13.41
N ASP A 271 -15.96 8.37 14.40
CA ASP A 271 -17.27 7.80 14.78
C ASP A 271 -18.26 7.90 13.61
N LYS A 272 -18.36 9.06 12.96
CA LYS A 272 -19.18 9.25 11.76
C LYS A 272 -18.73 8.37 10.59
N PHE A 273 -17.41 8.18 10.46
CA PHE A 273 -16.85 7.31 9.43
C PHE A 273 -17.20 5.85 9.67
N ALA A 274 -17.05 5.38 10.92
CA ALA A 274 -17.45 4.03 11.34
C ALA A 274 -18.94 3.76 11.07
N GLU A 275 -19.83 4.72 11.42
CA GLU A 275 -21.27 4.61 11.13
C GLU A 275 -21.57 4.48 9.63
N ARG A 276 -20.84 5.21 8.77
CA ARG A 276 -21.00 5.11 7.30
C ARG A 276 -20.58 3.73 6.80
N LEU A 277 -19.47 3.22 7.32
CA LEU A 277 -18.98 1.88 7.00
C LEU A 277 -19.98 0.80 7.47
N ASP A 278 -20.48 0.86 8.69
CA ASP A 278 -21.48 -0.09 9.18
C ASP A 278 -22.75 -0.08 8.32
N ARG A 279 -23.22 1.11 7.91
CA ARG A 279 -24.39 1.19 7.02
C ARG A 279 -24.14 0.51 5.67
N ILE A 280 -22.98 0.68 5.06
CA ILE A 280 -22.71 0.05 3.76
C ILE A 280 -22.53 -1.47 3.91
N TYR A 281 -21.83 -1.96 4.95
CA TYR A 281 -21.69 -3.39 5.22
C TYR A 281 -23.04 -4.05 5.51
N LYS A 282 -23.90 -3.42 6.30
CA LYS A 282 -25.26 -3.91 6.57
C LYS A 282 -26.11 -4.00 5.31
N ARG A 283 -26.06 -2.96 4.47
CA ARG A 283 -26.83 -2.89 3.23
C ARG A 283 -26.26 -3.77 2.12
N ALA A 284 -24.96 -4.03 2.08
CA ALA A 284 -24.33 -4.92 1.11
C ALA A 284 -24.86 -6.36 1.17
N LYS A 285 -25.49 -6.78 2.27
CA LYS A 285 -26.22 -8.06 2.37
C LYS A 285 -27.41 -8.16 1.41
N GLU A 286 -27.85 -7.05 0.80
CA GLU A 286 -28.87 -7.05 -0.25
C GLU A 286 -28.32 -7.50 -1.63
N PHE A 287 -27.00 -7.52 -1.82
CA PHE A 287 -26.36 -7.96 -3.07
C PHE A 287 -26.50 -9.47 -3.26
N ARG A 288 -26.68 -9.92 -4.49
CA ARG A 288 -26.94 -11.32 -4.84
C ARG A 288 -25.77 -11.99 -5.56
N SER A 289 -25.04 -11.22 -6.35
CA SER A 289 -23.95 -11.70 -7.19
C SER A 289 -22.61 -11.12 -6.75
N ILE A 290 -22.56 -9.81 -6.50
CA ILE A 290 -21.37 -9.11 -5.98
C ILE A 290 -21.30 -9.33 -4.47
N HIS A 291 -20.09 -9.57 -3.94
CA HIS A 291 -19.89 -9.75 -2.51
C HIS A 291 -18.96 -8.65 -1.97
N LEU A 292 -19.41 -7.92 -0.94
CA LEU A 292 -18.54 -7.03 -0.17
C LEU A 292 -17.81 -7.86 0.88
N VAL A 293 -16.49 -7.97 0.75
CA VAL A 293 -15.65 -8.71 1.71
C VAL A 293 -15.73 -8.04 3.07
N ASP A 294 -15.94 -8.81 4.10
CA ASP A 294 -16.11 -8.36 5.47
C ASP A 294 -15.16 -9.08 6.44
N GLU A 295 -15.33 -8.84 7.73
CA GLU A 295 -14.53 -9.42 8.81
C GLU A 295 -14.57 -10.95 8.92
N SER A 296 -15.41 -11.65 8.15
CA SER A 296 -15.44 -13.12 8.12
C SER A 296 -14.14 -13.76 7.60
N VAL A 297 -13.26 -12.97 7.02
CA VAL A 297 -11.90 -13.39 6.60
C VAL A 297 -10.92 -13.48 7.78
N VAL A 298 -11.20 -12.80 8.90
CA VAL A 298 -10.34 -12.79 10.10
C VAL A 298 -10.26 -14.18 10.72
N GLY A 299 -9.08 -14.56 11.22
CA GLY A 299 -8.80 -15.88 11.79
C GLY A 299 -8.49 -16.97 10.75
N LYS A 300 -8.46 -16.64 9.46
CA LYS A 300 -8.12 -17.54 8.35
C LYS A 300 -6.86 -17.05 7.66
N ASN A 301 -6.02 -17.97 7.14
CA ASN A 301 -4.86 -17.63 6.32
C ASN A 301 -3.96 -16.54 6.95
N SER A 302 -3.69 -16.66 8.24
CA SER A 302 -2.90 -15.72 9.04
C SER A 302 -3.42 -14.27 9.02
N ILE A 303 -4.70 -14.07 8.68
CA ILE A 303 -5.37 -12.77 8.77
C ILE A 303 -5.72 -12.53 10.24
N TYR A 304 -4.98 -11.64 10.88
CA TYR A 304 -5.17 -11.31 12.30
C TYR A 304 -6.32 -10.32 12.50
N ASP A 305 -6.41 -9.31 11.61
CA ASP A 305 -7.46 -8.31 11.61
C ASP A 305 -7.70 -7.80 10.18
N PHE A 306 -8.74 -6.99 9.98
CA PHE A 306 -9.15 -6.47 8.68
C PHE A 306 -9.54 -5.00 8.75
N ASP A 307 -8.94 -4.16 7.92
CA ASP A 307 -9.29 -2.76 7.77
C ASP A 307 -10.60 -2.58 7.00
N ARG A 308 -11.68 -2.39 7.71
CA ARG A 308 -13.03 -2.22 7.17
C ARG A 308 -13.22 -0.95 6.33
N SER A 309 -12.24 -0.03 6.31
CA SER A 309 -12.25 1.12 5.42
C SER A 309 -11.93 0.75 3.97
N LYS A 310 -11.40 -0.44 3.73
CA LYS A 310 -11.11 -1.00 2.41
C LYS A 310 -12.34 -1.77 1.90
N LEU A 311 -13.17 -1.11 1.09
CA LEU A 311 -14.38 -1.77 0.56
C LEU A 311 -14.02 -2.59 -0.68
N ILE A 312 -13.89 -3.89 -0.51
CA ILE A 312 -13.53 -4.86 -1.55
C ILE A 312 -14.81 -5.48 -2.11
N PHE A 313 -15.17 -5.12 -3.33
CA PHE A 313 -16.31 -5.70 -4.03
C PHE A 313 -15.84 -6.85 -4.93
N SER A 314 -16.01 -8.08 -4.45
CA SER A 314 -15.64 -9.29 -5.18
C SER A 314 -16.66 -9.61 -6.26
N VAL A 315 -16.17 -9.82 -7.47
CA VAL A 315 -16.95 -10.29 -8.64
C VAL A 315 -16.64 -11.74 -8.99
N LYS A 316 -15.98 -12.46 -8.08
CA LYS A 316 -15.52 -13.85 -8.29
C LYS A 316 -16.64 -14.77 -8.78
N LYS A 317 -17.88 -14.57 -8.39
CA LYS A 317 -19.04 -15.38 -8.81
C LYS A 317 -19.90 -14.70 -9.89
N CYS A 318 -19.41 -13.60 -10.49
CA CYS A 318 -20.21 -12.76 -11.38
C CYS A 318 -20.00 -13.03 -12.88
N GLY A 319 -18.96 -13.77 -13.26
CA GLY A 319 -18.63 -13.99 -14.67
C GLY A 319 -17.95 -12.80 -15.37
N ILE A 320 -17.65 -11.73 -14.62
CA ILE A 320 -16.92 -10.55 -15.09
C ILE A 320 -15.60 -10.38 -14.31
N ALA A 321 -14.66 -9.63 -14.86
CA ALA A 321 -13.42 -9.26 -14.18
C ALA A 321 -13.57 -7.97 -13.35
N GLY A 322 -12.67 -7.76 -12.38
CA GLY A 322 -12.69 -6.54 -11.56
C GLY A 322 -12.57 -5.25 -12.38
N ASN A 323 -11.71 -5.23 -13.42
CA ASN A 323 -11.57 -4.06 -14.29
C ASN A 323 -12.84 -3.77 -15.12
N GLU A 324 -13.71 -4.75 -15.36
CA GLU A 324 -15.00 -4.52 -16.02
C GLU A 324 -15.95 -3.83 -15.04
N LEU A 325 -16.03 -4.30 -13.78
CA LEU A 325 -16.80 -3.62 -12.74
C LEU A 325 -16.31 -2.17 -12.54
N GLN A 326 -14.99 -1.94 -12.49
CA GLN A 326 -14.41 -0.60 -12.38
C GLN A 326 -14.85 0.31 -13.54
N LYS A 327 -14.80 -0.18 -14.78
CA LYS A 327 -15.25 0.56 -15.96
C LYS A 327 -16.75 0.88 -15.91
N MET A 328 -17.59 -0.04 -15.42
CA MET A 328 -19.03 0.19 -15.26
C MET A 328 -19.29 1.28 -14.21
N LEU A 329 -18.62 1.24 -13.06
CA LEU A 329 -18.73 2.26 -12.02
C LEU A 329 -18.32 3.65 -12.53
N LEU A 330 -17.20 3.74 -13.25
CA LEU A 330 -16.73 5.01 -13.78
C LEU A 330 -17.64 5.56 -14.87
N ARG A 331 -17.97 4.76 -15.88
CA ARG A 331 -18.66 5.24 -17.10
C ARG A 331 -20.13 5.51 -16.89
N THR A 332 -20.80 4.70 -16.05
CA THR A 332 -22.25 4.78 -15.85
C THR A 332 -22.62 5.62 -14.63
N TYR A 333 -21.81 5.54 -13.56
CA TYR A 333 -22.15 6.15 -12.26
C TYR A 333 -21.22 7.29 -11.86
N ASN A 334 -20.20 7.60 -12.66
CA ASN A 334 -19.18 8.63 -12.34
C ASN A 334 -18.52 8.37 -10.97
N ILE A 335 -18.11 7.12 -10.72
CA ILE A 335 -17.41 6.71 -9.52
C ILE A 335 -16.05 6.16 -9.93
N GLU A 336 -14.97 6.81 -9.47
CA GLU A 336 -13.60 6.36 -9.66
C GLU A 336 -13.17 5.53 -8.46
N MET A 337 -12.79 4.27 -8.72
CA MET A 337 -12.31 3.34 -7.70
C MET A 337 -10.79 3.42 -7.57
N GLU A 338 -10.25 2.98 -6.45
CA GLU A 338 -8.80 2.98 -6.21
C GLU A 338 -8.07 2.03 -7.16
N MET A 339 -8.54 0.79 -7.24
CA MET A 339 -7.95 -0.20 -8.14
C MET A 339 -8.94 -1.32 -8.49
N ALA A 340 -8.60 -2.05 -9.55
CA ALA A 340 -9.19 -3.33 -9.87
C ALA A 340 -8.12 -4.42 -9.87
N ALA A 341 -8.40 -5.54 -9.21
CA ALA A 341 -7.67 -6.79 -9.34
C ALA A 341 -8.41 -7.75 -10.30
N GLY A 342 -7.89 -8.95 -10.50
CA GLY A 342 -8.51 -9.93 -11.37
C GLY A 342 -9.97 -10.23 -11.01
N ASN A 343 -10.27 -10.30 -9.71
CA ASN A 343 -11.54 -10.81 -9.20
C ASN A 343 -12.32 -9.83 -8.32
N TYR A 344 -11.83 -8.62 -8.10
CA TYR A 344 -12.48 -7.61 -7.26
C TYR A 344 -12.11 -6.18 -7.66
N VAL A 345 -12.85 -5.23 -7.11
CA VAL A 345 -12.56 -3.80 -7.16
C VAL A 345 -12.46 -3.28 -5.74
N LEU A 346 -11.50 -2.40 -5.49
CA LEU A 346 -11.27 -1.76 -4.21
C LEU A 346 -11.70 -0.29 -4.24
N ALA A 347 -12.58 0.10 -3.33
CA ALA A 347 -12.80 1.50 -2.95
C ALA A 347 -11.96 1.81 -1.72
N LEU A 348 -11.10 2.81 -1.81
CA LEU A 348 -10.39 3.36 -0.67
C LEU A 348 -11.24 4.48 -0.08
N THR A 349 -11.69 4.28 1.16
CA THR A 349 -12.50 5.27 1.88
C THR A 349 -11.69 5.95 2.98
N SER A 350 -12.16 7.10 3.44
CA SER A 350 -11.55 7.88 4.51
C SER A 350 -12.61 8.61 5.34
N LEU A 351 -12.20 9.17 6.45
CA LEU A 351 -13.07 9.99 7.30
C LEU A 351 -13.61 11.26 6.59
N CYS A 352 -13.01 11.67 5.45
CA CYS A 352 -13.46 12.79 4.64
C CYS A 352 -14.52 12.41 3.60
N ASP A 353 -14.87 11.15 3.44
CA ASP A 353 -15.97 10.75 2.58
C ASP A 353 -17.32 11.20 3.14
N THR A 354 -18.26 11.50 2.25
CA THR A 354 -19.58 12.02 2.61
C THR A 354 -20.65 10.93 2.60
N ASP A 355 -21.76 11.15 3.32
CA ASP A 355 -22.94 10.28 3.25
C ASP A 355 -23.45 10.13 1.82
N GLN A 356 -23.44 11.22 1.04
CA GLN A 356 -23.81 11.21 -0.37
C GLN A 356 -22.89 10.30 -1.20
N GLY A 357 -21.56 10.31 -0.92
CA GLY A 357 -20.59 9.44 -1.58
C GLY A 357 -20.91 7.97 -1.34
N PHE A 358 -21.10 7.59 -0.06
CA PHE A 358 -21.48 6.22 0.31
C PHE A 358 -22.81 5.77 -0.30
N HIS A 359 -23.82 6.66 -0.35
CA HIS A 359 -25.10 6.39 -1.03
C HIS A 359 -24.89 6.14 -2.52
N ARG A 360 -24.13 7.01 -3.20
CA ARG A 360 -23.82 6.82 -4.64
C ARG A 360 -23.14 5.48 -4.89
N LEU A 361 -22.13 5.12 -4.10
CA LEU A 361 -21.42 3.84 -4.23
C LEU A 361 -22.37 2.65 -4.06
N PHE A 362 -23.16 2.66 -2.97
CA PHE A 362 -24.10 1.57 -2.71
C PHE A 362 -25.10 1.35 -3.86
N TYR A 363 -25.76 2.42 -4.34
CA TYR A 363 -26.76 2.28 -5.40
C TYR A 363 -26.13 1.94 -6.75
N ALA A 364 -24.93 2.41 -7.04
CA ALA A 364 -24.19 2.03 -8.23
C ALA A 364 -23.87 0.53 -8.23
N VAL A 365 -23.30 0.02 -7.14
CA VAL A 365 -22.97 -1.42 -7.01
C VAL A 365 -24.26 -2.25 -7.04
N LYS A 366 -25.32 -1.84 -6.36
CA LYS A 366 -26.61 -2.53 -6.37
C LYS A 366 -27.22 -2.61 -7.77
N GLY A 367 -27.20 -1.51 -8.53
CA GLY A 367 -27.70 -1.49 -9.91
C GLY A 367 -26.93 -2.45 -10.84
N ILE A 368 -25.60 -2.51 -10.68
CA ILE A 368 -24.77 -3.43 -11.43
C ILE A 368 -25.02 -4.89 -10.97
N ASP A 369 -25.14 -5.14 -9.67
CA ASP A 369 -25.47 -6.46 -9.10
C ASP A 369 -26.78 -7.01 -9.67
N GLU A 370 -27.84 -6.17 -9.74
CA GLU A 370 -29.13 -6.54 -10.32
C GLU A 370 -29.00 -6.85 -11.82
N GLN A 371 -28.20 -6.11 -12.58
CA GLN A 371 -27.94 -6.39 -13.99
C GLN A 371 -27.26 -7.76 -14.15
N ILE A 372 -26.16 -8.01 -13.41
CA ILE A 372 -25.43 -9.29 -13.43
C ILE A 372 -26.38 -10.45 -13.10
N ASN A 373 -27.19 -10.32 -12.04
CA ASN A 373 -28.11 -11.36 -11.61
C ASN A 373 -29.15 -11.69 -12.68
N ARG A 374 -29.67 -10.71 -13.42
CA ARG A 374 -30.60 -10.94 -14.56
C ARG A 374 -29.94 -11.73 -15.68
N PHE A 375 -28.70 -11.41 -16.02
CA PHE A 375 -27.97 -12.14 -17.08
C PHE A 375 -27.66 -13.59 -16.65
N GLN A 376 -27.23 -13.83 -15.40
CA GLN A 376 -26.93 -15.15 -14.89
C GLN A 376 -28.17 -16.07 -14.78
N THR A 377 -29.34 -15.52 -14.55
CA THR A 377 -30.60 -16.27 -14.54
C THR A 377 -31.08 -16.61 -15.95
N ALA A 378 -30.75 -15.79 -16.96
CA ALA A 378 -31.16 -16.04 -18.36
C ALA A 378 -30.23 -17.00 -19.11
N GLU A 379 -28.91 -16.97 -18.84
CA GLU A 379 -27.90 -17.72 -19.62
C GLU A 379 -27.27 -18.90 -18.83
N GLY A 380 -27.63 -19.11 -17.57
CA GLY A 380 -26.95 -20.04 -16.66
C GLY A 380 -25.69 -19.43 -16.04
N LYS A 381 -25.27 -19.95 -14.88
CA LYS A 381 -24.05 -19.49 -14.19
C LYS A 381 -22.84 -19.85 -15.05
N LYS A 382 -22.20 -18.87 -15.66
CA LYS A 382 -20.87 -19.04 -16.24
C LYS A 382 -19.88 -19.05 -15.08
N GLU A 383 -19.14 -20.14 -14.91
CA GLU A 383 -17.95 -20.12 -14.07
C GLU A 383 -17.00 -19.07 -14.62
N GLY A 384 -16.66 -18.09 -13.80
CA GLY A 384 -15.76 -17.02 -14.20
C GLY A 384 -14.37 -17.58 -14.50
N ASN A 385 -13.74 -17.07 -15.54
CA ASN A 385 -12.36 -17.40 -15.90
C ASN A 385 -11.45 -16.67 -14.88
N TRP A 386 -11.08 -17.38 -13.80
CA TRP A 386 -10.34 -16.87 -12.65
C TRP A 386 -8.91 -16.47 -13.03
N ILE A 387 -8.39 -15.38 -12.46
CA ILE A 387 -6.95 -15.18 -12.30
C ILE A 387 -6.58 -15.67 -10.90
N GLU A 388 -5.57 -16.49 -10.82
CA GLU A 388 -4.95 -16.86 -9.57
C GLU A 388 -4.16 -15.63 -9.07
N ASP A 389 -4.86 -14.72 -8.38
CA ASP A 389 -4.25 -13.56 -7.73
C ASP A 389 -3.38 -14.05 -6.56
N GLY A 390 -2.45 -13.23 -6.11
CA GLY A 390 -1.53 -13.56 -5.02
C GLY A 390 -0.07 -13.53 -5.46
N VAL A 391 0.84 -13.52 -4.50
CA VAL A 391 2.28 -13.49 -4.77
C VAL A 391 2.78 -14.80 -5.36
N THR A 392 3.75 -14.69 -6.28
CA THR A 392 4.43 -15.84 -6.88
C THR A 392 5.61 -16.29 -6.03
N ARG A 393 5.85 -17.61 -5.98
CA ARG A 393 7.04 -18.20 -5.36
C ARG A 393 8.06 -18.50 -6.45
N ASN A 394 8.86 -17.50 -6.80
CA ASN A 394 9.89 -17.66 -7.83
C ASN A 394 11.19 -18.21 -7.22
N THR A 395 11.95 -18.99 -7.99
CA THR A 395 13.25 -19.48 -7.57
C THR A 395 14.31 -18.39 -7.70
N ILE A 396 15.00 -18.06 -6.61
CA ILE A 396 16.13 -17.12 -6.60
C ILE A 396 17.35 -17.87 -7.15
N ILE A 397 17.98 -17.34 -8.20
CA ILE A 397 19.19 -17.88 -8.82
C ILE A 397 20.44 -17.08 -8.39
N CYS A 398 20.30 -15.77 -8.29
CA CYS A 398 21.37 -14.90 -7.79
C CYS A 398 20.75 -13.66 -7.13
N THR A 399 21.60 -12.85 -6.46
CA THR A 399 21.14 -11.63 -5.81
C THR A 399 20.58 -10.61 -6.82
N MET A 400 19.64 -9.79 -6.39
CA MET A 400 19.04 -8.74 -7.24
C MET A 400 20.11 -7.84 -7.84
N ASN A 401 21.08 -7.41 -7.05
CA ASN A 401 22.15 -6.53 -7.50
C ASN A 401 23.01 -7.21 -8.57
N LYS A 402 23.40 -8.48 -8.38
CA LYS A 402 24.16 -9.24 -9.37
C LYS A 402 23.42 -9.33 -10.70
N ALA A 403 22.14 -9.64 -10.70
CA ALA A 403 21.33 -9.71 -11.91
C ALA A 403 21.16 -8.32 -12.55
N PHE A 404 20.96 -7.28 -11.73
CA PHE A 404 20.75 -5.92 -12.19
C PHE A 404 21.98 -5.34 -12.89
N GLU A 405 23.18 -5.64 -12.40
CA GLU A 405 24.47 -5.19 -12.96
C GLU A 405 25.00 -6.10 -14.08
N SER A 406 24.46 -7.30 -14.28
CA SER A 406 24.87 -8.25 -15.30
C SER A 406 24.54 -7.74 -16.71
N GLN A 407 25.26 -8.27 -17.71
CA GLN A 407 24.86 -8.08 -19.11
C GLN A 407 23.50 -8.71 -19.36
N LYS A 408 22.67 -8.02 -20.10
CA LYS A 408 21.30 -8.42 -20.39
C LYS A 408 21.06 -8.53 -21.88
N GLU A 409 20.07 -9.31 -22.25
CA GLU A 409 19.49 -9.33 -23.58
C GLU A 409 17.97 -9.21 -23.51
N SER A 410 17.40 -8.52 -24.48
CA SER A 410 15.96 -8.36 -24.60
C SER A 410 15.38 -9.48 -25.41
N MET A 411 14.33 -10.13 -24.90
CA MET A 411 13.62 -11.21 -25.61
C MET A 411 12.12 -11.11 -25.41
N ALA A 412 11.34 -11.84 -26.21
CA ALA A 412 9.89 -11.91 -26.04
C ALA A 412 9.57 -12.52 -24.67
N LEU A 413 8.65 -11.88 -23.93
CA LEU A 413 8.26 -12.32 -22.59
C LEU A 413 7.79 -13.79 -22.59
N GLN A 414 7.05 -14.21 -23.60
CA GLN A 414 6.54 -15.58 -23.71
C GLN A 414 7.63 -16.64 -24.00
N GLU A 415 8.80 -16.21 -24.48
CA GLU A 415 9.93 -17.09 -24.80
C GLU A 415 10.98 -17.11 -23.69
N SER A 416 10.74 -16.37 -22.58
CA SER A 416 11.72 -16.19 -21.52
C SER A 416 11.71 -17.28 -20.44
N GLU A 417 10.96 -18.37 -20.63
CA GLU A 417 10.92 -19.49 -19.69
C GLU A 417 12.33 -20.04 -19.41
N GLY A 418 12.61 -20.28 -18.13
CA GLY A 418 13.90 -20.81 -17.68
C GLY A 418 14.99 -19.76 -17.52
N ARG A 419 14.81 -18.54 -18.05
CA ARG A 419 15.79 -17.45 -17.98
C ARG A 419 15.72 -16.75 -16.61
N ILE A 420 16.78 -16.02 -16.30
CA ILE A 420 16.88 -15.20 -15.07
C ILE A 420 16.44 -13.78 -15.40
N SER A 421 15.47 -13.25 -14.66
CA SER A 421 15.02 -11.87 -14.86
C SER A 421 16.15 -10.87 -14.58
N GLY A 422 16.34 -9.91 -15.48
CA GLY A 422 17.19 -8.73 -15.29
C GLY A 422 16.40 -7.47 -14.90
N GLU A 423 15.07 -7.58 -14.82
CA GLU A 423 14.15 -6.47 -14.56
C GLU A 423 13.13 -6.81 -13.49
N PHE A 424 12.50 -5.77 -12.94
CA PHE A 424 11.28 -5.88 -12.17
C PHE A 424 10.08 -5.96 -13.11
N LEU A 425 9.09 -6.79 -12.77
CA LEU A 425 7.79 -6.77 -13.39
C LEU A 425 6.71 -6.78 -12.31
N TYR A 426 5.79 -5.82 -12.37
CA TYR A 426 4.70 -5.69 -11.41
C TYR A 426 3.44 -5.12 -12.06
N LEU A 427 2.30 -5.38 -11.42
CA LEU A 427 1.06 -4.67 -11.69
C LEU A 427 1.02 -3.40 -10.81
N TYR A 428 0.46 -2.32 -11.33
CA TYR A 428 0.29 -1.09 -10.55
C TYR A 428 -1.10 -0.51 -10.78
N PRO A 429 -1.85 -0.22 -9.71
CA PRO A 429 -1.64 -0.65 -8.31
C PRO A 429 -1.68 -2.18 -8.12
N PRO A 430 -1.15 -2.77 -7.01
CA PRO A 430 -0.55 -2.15 -5.83
C PRO A 430 0.97 -1.89 -5.90
N GLY A 431 1.67 -2.31 -6.95
CA GLY A 431 3.12 -2.15 -7.07
C GLY A 431 3.93 -3.23 -6.31
N ILE A 432 3.34 -4.40 -6.13
CA ILE A 432 4.02 -5.60 -5.62
C ILE A 432 4.69 -6.31 -6.80
N PRO A 433 6.02 -6.57 -6.74
CA PRO A 433 6.69 -7.26 -7.84
C PRO A 433 6.21 -8.71 -8.00
N MET A 434 5.84 -9.09 -9.22
CA MET A 434 5.56 -10.47 -9.60
C MET A 434 6.87 -11.24 -9.85
N ILE A 435 7.89 -10.56 -10.37
CA ILE A 435 9.26 -11.05 -10.46
C ILE A 435 10.22 -9.89 -10.21
N VAL A 436 11.39 -10.20 -9.67
CA VAL A 436 12.47 -9.24 -9.43
C VAL A 436 13.75 -9.73 -10.12
N PRO A 437 14.75 -8.86 -10.36
CA PRO A 437 16.04 -9.27 -10.90
C PRO A 437 16.65 -10.42 -10.08
N GLY A 438 17.19 -11.44 -10.76
CA GLY A 438 17.81 -12.59 -10.11
C GLY A 438 16.87 -13.78 -9.87
N GLU A 439 15.56 -13.60 -10.02
CA GLU A 439 14.59 -14.71 -9.97
C GLU A 439 14.46 -15.38 -11.34
N LYS A 440 14.19 -16.69 -11.33
CA LYS A 440 13.93 -17.49 -12.52
C LYS A 440 12.51 -17.27 -13.02
N ILE A 441 12.36 -17.05 -14.32
CA ILE A 441 11.07 -16.96 -15.00
C ILE A 441 10.61 -18.41 -15.26
N ASP A 442 9.49 -18.81 -14.67
CA ASP A 442 8.93 -20.16 -14.87
C ASP A 442 7.60 -20.12 -15.65
N ALA A 443 7.15 -21.31 -16.06
CA ALA A 443 5.90 -21.46 -16.80
C ALA A 443 4.68 -20.97 -16.02
N THR A 444 4.67 -21.10 -14.69
CA THR A 444 3.57 -20.65 -13.82
C THR A 444 3.42 -19.14 -13.86
N LEU A 445 4.55 -18.43 -13.74
CA LEU A 445 4.57 -16.97 -13.86
C LEU A 445 4.09 -16.54 -15.25
N LEU A 446 4.62 -17.14 -16.34
CA LEU A 446 4.22 -16.77 -17.70
C LEU A 446 2.74 -16.98 -17.95
N LYS A 447 2.18 -18.09 -17.49
CA LYS A 447 0.73 -18.38 -17.58
C LYS A 447 -0.09 -17.32 -16.83
N LYS A 448 0.36 -16.93 -15.64
CA LYS A 448 -0.28 -15.88 -14.83
C LYS A 448 -0.24 -14.52 -15.53
N LEU A 449 0.91 -14.13 -16.09
CA LEU A 449 1.08 -12.89 -16.86
C LEU A 449 0.18 -12.86 -18.09
N GLU A 450 0.11 -13.98 -18.83
CA GLU A 450 -0.80 -14.11 -19.97
C GLU A 450 -2.27 -13.92 -19.57
N GLY A 451 -2.68 -14.50 -18.43
CA GLY A 451 -4.02 -14.33 -17.87
C GLY A 451 -4.37 -12.87 -17.59
N TYR A 452 -3.46 -12.12 -16.97
CA TYR A 452 -3.64 -10.68 -16.73
C TYR A 452 -3.70 -9.87 -18.03
N LYS A 453 -2.81 -10.16 -18.99
CA LYS A 453 -2.78 -9.47 -20.29
C LYS A 453 -4.07 -9.68 -21.08
N LYS A 454 -4.60 -10.91 -21.13
CA LYS A 454 -5.89 -11.23 -21.78
C LYS A 454 -7.06 -10.46 -21.18
N LYS A 455 -6.99 -10.10 -19.90
CA LYS A 455 -7.99 -9.28 -19.20
C LYS A 455 -7.72 -7.77 -19.29
N GLY A 456 -6.72 -7.35 -20.04
CA GLY A 456 -6.40 -5.94 -20.31
C GLY A 456 -5.67 -5.23 -19.18
N PHE A 457 -4.96 -5.96 -18.30
CA PHE A 457 -4.04 -5.39 -17.33
C PHE A 457 -2.71 -5.03 -18.01
N GLN A 458 -2.09 -3.95 -17.55
CA GLN A 458 -0.79 -3.49 -18.05
C GLN A 458 0.30 -3.76 -17.03
N PHE A 459 1.45 -4.20 -17.53
CA PHE A 459 2.64 -4.42 -16.70
C PHE A 459 3.46 -3.15 -16.61
N GLN A 460 4.15 -3.01 -15.48
CA GLN A 460 5.10 -1.93 -15.22
C GLN A 460 6.43 -2.50 -14.73
N GLY A 461 7.48 -1.67 -14.78
CA GLY A 461 8.83 -2.03 -14.35
C GLY A 461 9.71 -2.59 -15.46
N LEU A 462 9.14 -2.98 -16.59
CA LEU A 462 9.87 -3.39 -17.78
C LEU A 462 10.40 -2.17 -18.55
N ARG A 463 11.53 -2.35 -19.20
CA ARG A 463 12.07 -1.37 -20.16
C ARG A 463 11.17 -1.25 -21.39
N ASP A 464 10.58 -2.34 -21.80
CA ASP A 464 9.53 -2.35 -22.83
C ASP A 464 8.17 -1.96 -22.22
N TYR A 465 7.75 -0.71 -22.38
CA TYR A 465 6.47 -0.21 -21.88
C TYR A 465 5.24 -0.92 -22.51
N GLY A 466 5.42 -1.61 -23.64
CA GLY A 466 4.37 -2.43 -24.25
C GLY A 466 4.11 -3.76 -23.51
N GLY A 467 5.05 -4.19 -22.67
CA GLY A 467 4.94 -5.44 -21.91
C GLY A 467 5.04 -6.70 -22.78
N GLU A 468 5.67 -6.58 -23.98
CA GLU A 468 5.89 -7.70 -24.89
C GLU A 468 7.26 -8.34 -24.69
N LYS A 469 8.23 -7.58 -24.20
CA LYS A 469 9.61 -8.00 -24.01
C LYS A 469 10.06 -7.83 -22.57
N ILE A 470 11.02 -8.67 -22.17
CA ILE A 470 11.69 -8.61 -20.87
C ILE A 470 13.21 -8.68 -21.07
N GLU A 471 13.96 -7.94 -20.26
CA GLU A 471 15.41 -8.11 -20.21
C GLU A 471 15.77 -9.27 -19.28
N VAL A 472 16.56 -10.20 -19.77
CA VAL A 472 17.06 -11.36 -19.04
C VAL A 472 18.57 -11.34 -18.95
N VAL A 473 19.13 -11.91 -17.89
CA VAL A 473 20.58 -12.07 -17.72
C VAL A 473 21.11 -13.02 -18.81
N LYS A 474 22.23 -12.62 -19.45
CA LYS A 474 22.93 -13.43 -20.45
C LYS A 474 23.59 -14.67 -19.85
#